data_616d338b013f6c9031ffcfce327bac8d
#
_entry.id   616d338b013f6c9031ffcfce327bac8d
#
_cell.length_a   1.000
_cell.length_b   1.000
_cell.length_c   1.000
_cell.angle_alpha   90.00
_cell.angle_beta   90.00
_cell.angle_gamma   90.00
#
_symmetry.space_group_name_H-M   'P 1'
#
loop_
_entity.id
_entity.type
_entity.pdbx_description
1 polymer ?
#
loop_
_entity_poly.entity_id
_entity_poly.type
_entity_poly.pdbx_seq_one_letter_code
_entity_poly.pdbx_strand_id
1 'polypeptide(L)'
;TPSASSESDERTMAAVAHGLTFFEGGLIGPLILYFVKKDESDFVAFHALQSVYFGLAFFGLSLITCGVAAVLLVIPYVVFEAIATIKAYEGEWYELPVVGRYAREKHPGL
;
A
#
# COMPACT_ATOMS: atom_id res chain seq x y z
N THR A 1 -19.61 15.81 -1.60
CA THR A 1 -19.19 14.69 -2.43
C THR A 1 -18.02 15.11 -3.31
N PRO A 2 -16.99 14.30 -3.41
CA PRO A 2 -15.89 14.64 -4.30
C PRO A 2 -16.36 14.67 -5.75
N SER A 3 -15.76 15.55 -6.53
CA SER A 3 -16.01 15.58 -7.96
C SER A 3 -15.40 14.34 -8.61
N ALA A 4 -15.76 14.08 -9.86
CA ALA A 4 -15.17 12.97 -10.60
C ALA A 4 -13.65 13.11 -10.69
N SER A 5 -13.14 14.34 -10.84
CA SER A 5 -11.69 14.53 -10.90
C SER A 5 -11.04 14.28 -9.54
N SER A 6 -11.71 14.59 -8.42
CA SER A 6 -11.20 14.26 -7.09
C SER A 6 -11.12 12.75 -6.89
N GLU A 7 -12.14 12.01 -7.32
CA GLU A 7 -12.10 10.56 -7.23
C GLU A 7 -10.98 9.98 -8.08
N SER A 8 -10.80 10.52 -9.29
CA SER A 8 -9.73 10.09 -10.16
C SER A 8 -8.37 10.36 -9.54
N ASP A 9 -8.20 11.53 -8.91
CA ASP A 9 -6.96 11.87 -8.23
C ASP A 9 -6.70 10.95 -7.05
N GLU A 10 -7.72 10.61 -6.28
CA GLU A 10 -7.56 9.69 -5.15
C GLU A 10 -7.15 8.29 -5.63
N ARG A 11 -7.75 7.83 -6.71
CA ARG A 11 -7.41 6.51 -7.26
C ARG A 11 -5.98 6.48 -7.77
N THR A 12 -5.56 7.55 -8.44
CA THR A 12 -4.18 7.68 -8.91
C THR A 12 -3.20 7.70 -7.74
N MET A 13 -3.49 8.47 -6.70
CA MET A 13 -2.62 8.53 -5.52
C MET A 13 -2.53 7.21 -4.79
N ALA A 14 -3.66 6.49 -4.67
CA ALA A 14 -3.65 5.17 -4.03
C ALA A 14 -2.80 4.19 -4.84
N ALA A 15 -2.90 4.23 -6.16
CA ALA A 15 -2.06 3.39 -7.01
C ALA A 15 -0.59 3.77 -6.89
N VAL A 16 -0.30 5.08 -6.79
CA VAL A 16 1.07 5.56 -6.60
C VAL A 16 1.64 5.05 -5.29
N ALA A 17 0.82 4.98 -4.22
CA ALA A 17 1.28 4.47 -2.93
C ALA A 17 1.84 3.06 -3.08
N HIS A 18 1.14 2.19 -3.80
CA HIS A 18 1.63 0.84 -4.03
C HIS A 18 2.79 0.82 -5.03
N GLY A 19 2.69 1.64 -6.10
CA GLY A 19 3.73 1.69 -7.11
C GLY A 19 5.08 2.17 -6.59
N LEU A 20 5.07 3.07 -5.61
CA LEU A 20 6.31 3.59 -5.04
C LEU A 20 7.13 2.51 -4.35
N THR A 21 6.50 1.41 -3.94
CA THR A 21 7.25 0.31 -3.31
C THR A 21 8.28 -0.29 -4.24
N PHE A 22 8.11 -0.15 -5.55
CA PHE A 22 9.05 -0.71 -6.51
C PHE A 22 10.29 0.15 -6.70
N PHE A 23 10.25 1.42 -6.28
CA PHE A 23 11.33 2.36 -6.56
C PHE A 23 12.22 2.65 -5.35
N GLU A 24 11.67 2.61 -4.16
CA GLU A 24 12.35 3.16 -2.99
C GLU A 24 12.59 2.15 -1.90
N GLY A 25 12.59 0.86 -2.22
CA GLY A 25 12.77 -0.17 -1.22
C GLY A 25 11.53 -0.41 -0.37
N GLY A 26 10.41 0.14 -0.75
CA GLY A 26 9.11 -0.30 -0.25
C GLY A 26 8.47 0.48 0.88
N LEU A 27 9.18 1.46 1.48
CA LEU A 27 8.62 2.12 2.68
C LEU A 27 8.50 3.62 2.59
N ILE A 28 9.54 4.30 2.09
CA ILE A 28 9.62 5.76 2.23
C ILE A 28 8.50 6.47 1.50
N GLY A 29 8.27 6.11 0.24
CA GLY A 29 7.24 6.76 -0.56
C GLY A 29 5.84 6.59 0.02
N PRO A 30 5.39 5.36 0.29
CA PRO A 30 4.07 5.16 0.89
C PRO A 30 3.93 5.81 2.26
N LEU A 31 4.99 5.84 3.05
CA LEU A 31 4.95 6.45 4.38
C LEU A 31 4.73 7.96 4.28
N ILE A 32 5.45 8.62 3.38
CA ILE A 32 5.28 10.05 3.17
C ILE A 32 3.86 10.33 2.67
N LEU A 33 3.39 9.56 1.70
CA LEU A 33 2.06 9.76 1.15
C LEU A 33 0.98 9.54 2.21
N TYR A 34 1.17 8.57 3.09
CA TYR A 34 0.23 8.33 4.17
C TYR A 34 0.10 9.56 5.07
N PHE A 35 1.24 10.11 5.53
CA PHE A 35 1.19 11.25 6.43
C PHE A 35 0.63 12.50 5.78
N VAL A 36 0.86 12.68 4.49
CA VAL A 36 0.35 13.84 3.77
C VAL A 36 -1.17 13.74 3.57
N LYS A 37 -1.69 12.55 3.32
CA LYS A 37 -3.08 12.39 2.89
C LYS A 37 -4.01 11.75 3.92
N LYS A 38 -3.51 11.35 5.08
CA LYS A 38 -4.33 10.58 6.04
C LYS A 38 -5.58 11.33 6.51
N ASP A 39 -5.51 12.67 6.56
CA ASP A 39 -6.62 13.48 7.00
C ASP A 39 -7.50 13.96 5.85
N GLU A 40 -7.09 13.72 4.61
CA GLU A 40 -7.83 14.19 3.45
C GLU A 40 -8.59 13.09 2.75
N SER A 41 -8.09 11.85 2.77
CA SER A 41 -8.71 10.76 2.04
C SER A 41 -8.44 9.44 2.72
N ASP A 42 -9.49 8.79 3.21
CA ASP A 42 -9.37 7.45 3.79
C ASP A 42 -8.93 6.43 2.75
N PHE A 43 -9.36 6.60 1.50
CA PHE A 43 -8.98 5.67 0.44
C PHE A 43 -7.47 5.69 0.20
N VAL A 44 -6.89 6.88 0.07
CA VAL A 44 -5.43 7.00 -0.13
C VAL A 44 -4.68 6.54 1.12
N ALA A 45 -5.17 6.93 2.31
CA ALA A 45 -4.55 6.53 3.56
C ALA A 45 -4.56 5.02 3.73
N PHE A 46 -5.68 4.36 3.39
CA PHE A 46 -5.77 2.90 3.46
C PHE A 46 -4.69 2.23 2.60
N HIS A 47 -4.58 2.64 1.35
CA HIS A 47 -3.61 2.01 0.44
C HIS A 47 -2.18 2.33 0.83
N ALA A 48 -1.90 3.57 1.25
CA ALA A 48 -0.55 3.94 1.68
C ALA A 48 -0.14 3.17 2.94
N LEU A 49 -1.04 3.09 3.91
CA LEU A 49 -0.76 2.38 5.16
C LEU A 49 -0.58 0.88 4.91
N GLN A 50 -1.40 0.32 4.02
CA GLN A 50 -1.28 -1.09 3.66
C GLN A 50 0.09 -1.38 3.04
N SER A 51 0.58 -0.51 2.17
CA SER A 51 1.91 -0.67 1.59
C SER A 51 3.00 -0.56 2.65
N VAL A 52 2.86 0.37 3.60
CA VAL A 52 3.82 0.48 4.70
C VAL A 52 3.85 -0.81 5.52
N TYR A 53 2.67 -1.32 5.89
CA TYR A 53 2.60 -2.55 6.67
C TYR A 53 3.21 -3.74 5.92
N PHE A 54 2.91 -3.84 4.62
CA PHE A 54 3.42 -4.94 3.80
C PHE A 54 4.95 -4.87 3.69
N GLY A 55 5.49 -3.67 3.49
CA GLY A 55 6.95 -3.47 3.45
C GLY A 55 7.60 -3.78 4.79
N LEU A 56 6.98 -3.35 5.90
CA LEU A 56 7.52 -3.65 7.23
C LEU A 56 7.54 -5.14 7.51
N ALA A 57 6.47 -5.86 7.12
CA ALA A 57 6.43 -7.30 7.31
C ALA A 57 7.52 -7.98 6.49
N PHE A 58 7.72 -7.56 5.26
CA PHE A 58 8.76 -8.11 4.39
C PHE A 58 10.14 -7.87 4.97
N PHE A 59 10.43 -6.64 5.39
CA PHE A 59 11.72 -6.30 5.99
C PHE A 59 11.94 -7.05 7.31
N GLY A 60 10.91 -7.10 8.15
CA GLY A 60 11.02 -7.79 9.43
C GLY A 60 11.34 -9.27 9.26
N LEU A 61 10.63 -9.93 8.36
CA LEU A 61 10.89 -11.34 8.08
C LEU A 61 12.27 -11.54 7.47
N SER A 62 12.70 -10.62 6.60
CA SER A 62 14.03 -10.71 5.99
C SER A 62 15.13 -10.60 7.04
N LEU A 63 14.97 -9.68 8.00
CA LEU A 63 15.97 -9.52 9.07
C LEU A 63 16.02 -10.75 9.98
N ILE A 64 14.84 -11.27 10.37
CA ILE A 64 14.78 -12.42 11.27
C ILE A 64 15.41 -13.65 10.63
N THR A 65 15.24 -13.84 9.35
CA THR A 65 15.72 -15.02 8.65
C THR A 65 17.07 -14.82 7.97
N CYS A 66 17.76 -13.73 8.26
CA CYS A 66 19.06 -13.39 7.67
C CYS A 66 19.00 -13.32 6.14
N GLY A 67 17.91 -12.77 5.63
CA GLY A 67 17.76 -12.56 4.19
C GLY A 67 17.09 -13.69 3.44
N VAL A 68 16.84 -14.85 4.07
CA VAL A 68 16.21 -15.97 3.38
C VAL A 68 14.79 -15.58 2.91
N ALA A 69 14.05 -14.90 3.76
CA ALA A 69 12.70 -14.48 3.38
C ALA A 69 12.73 -13.49 2.20
N ALA A 70 13.75 -12.63 2.13
CA ALA A 70 13.86 -11.70 1.01
C ALA A 70 14.00 -12.45 -0.31
N VAL A 71 14.81 -13.50 -0.32
CA VAL A 71 15.01 -14.30 -1.53
C VAL A 71 13.76 -15.07 -1.90
N LEU A 72 13.10 -15.70 -0.91
CA LEU A 72 11.94 -16.55 -1.17
C LEU A 72 10.67 -15.77 -1.43
N LEU A 73 10.50 -14.62 -0.79
CA LEU A 73 9.25 -13.88 -0.83
C LEU A 73 9.25 -12.70 -1.79
N VAL A 74 10.38 -12.43 -2.46
CA VAL A 74 10.44 -11.28 -3.37
C VAL A 74 9.41 -11.40 -4.49
N ILE A 75 9.25 -12.60 -5.06
CA ILE A 75 8.30 -12.78 -6.16
C ILE A 75 6.84 -12.60 -5.67
N PRO A 76 6.39 -13.28 -4.61
CA PRO A 76 5.04 -13.01 -4.08
C PRO A 76 4.84 -11.55 -3.69
N TYR A 77 5.85 -10.92 -3.09
CA TYR A 77 5.75 -9.52 -2.71
C TYR A 77 5.47 -8.64 -3.92
N VAL A 78 6.26 -8.79 -4.97
CA VAL A 78 6.10 -7.99 -6.19
C VAL A 78 4.74 -8.26 -6.84
N VAL A 79 4.33 -9.52 -6.89
CA VAL A 79 3.05 -9.88 -7.50
C VAL A 79 1.89 -9.24 -6.74
N PHE A 80 1.87 -9.33 -5.41
CA PHE A 80 0.78 -8.75 -4.63
C PHE A 80 0.77 -7.23 -4.71
N GLU A 81 1.94 -6.59 -4.70
CA GLU A 81 1.97 -5.13 -4.84
C GLU A 81 1.53 -4.68 -6.24
N ALA A 82 1.86 -5.45 -7.27
CA ALA A 82 1.40 -5.14 -8.62
C ALA A 82 -0.13 -5.23 -8.70
N ILE A 83 -0.71 -6.28 -8.12
CA ILE A 83 -2.16 -6.43 -8.09
C ILE A 83 -2.79 -5.28 -7.31
N ALA A 84 -2.22 -4.94 -6.15
CA ALA A 84 -2.75 -3.85 -5.33
C ALA A 84 -2.69 -2.52 -6.07
N THR A 85 -1.61 -2.29 -6.83
CA THR A 85 -1.48 -1.07 -7.62
C THR A 85 -2.61 -0.97 -8.65
N ILE A 86 -2.86 -2.06 -9.38
CA ILE A 86 -3.91 -2.08 -10.39
C ILE A 86 -5.29 -1.90 -9.75
N LYS A 87 -5.55 -2.62 -8.65
CA LYS A 87 -6.84 -2.53 -7.98
C LYS A 87 -7.08 -1.14 -7.39
N ALA A 88 -6.04 -0.52 -6.83
CA ALA A 88 -6.17 0.83 -6.31
C ALA A 88 -6.51 1.82 -7.41
N TYR A 89 -5.88 1.69 -8.56
CA TYR A 89 -6.19 2.56 -9.69
C TYR A 89 -7.62 2.38 -10.18
N GLU A 90 -8.16 1.16 -10.04
CA GLU A 90 -9.55 0.88 -10.39
C GLU A 90 -10.54 1.35 -9.33
N GLY A 91 -10.06 1.87 -8.20
CA GLY A 91 -10.92 2.37 -7.14
C GLY A 91 -11.35 1.31 -6.13
N GLU A 92 -10.74 0.14 -6.16
CA GLU A 92 -11.13 -0.96 -5.28
C GLU A 92 -10.34 -0.95 -3.99
N TRP A 93 -10.99 -1.37 -2.90
CA TRP A 93 -10.37 -1.49 -1.58
C TRP A 93 -9.74 -2.88 -1.43
N TYR A 94 -8.80 -3.21 -2.32
CA TYR A 94 -8.14 -4.50 -2.30
C TYR A 94 -7.25 -4.63 -1.07
N GLU A 95 -7.45 -5.70 -0.29
CA GLU A 95 -6.68 -5.93 0.93
C GLU A 95 -5.57 -6.94 0.66
N LEU A 96 -4.33 -6.51 0.88
CA LEU A 96 -3.19 -7.41 0.80
C LEU A 96 -3.28 -8.47 1.90
N PRO A 97 -2.70 -9.66 1.67
CA PRO A 97 -2.79 -10.73 2.67
C PRO A 97 -2.29 -10.26 4.03
N VAL A 98 -3.07 -10.56 5.06
CA VAL A 98 -2.78 -10.28 6.47
C VAL A 98 -2.81 -8.78 6.80
N VAL A 99 -2.00 -7.98 6.10
CA VAL A 99 -1.81 -6.56 6.47
C VAL A 99 -2.95 -5.65 6.03
N GLY A 100 -3.67 -6.03 4.95
CA GLY A 100 -4.76 -5.20 4.44
C GLY A 100 -5.86 -5.00 5.45
N ARG A 101 -6.15 -6.04 6.22
CA ARG A 101 -7.16 -5.98 7.26
C ARG A 101 -6.82 -4.94 8.32
N TYR A 102 -5.57 -4.87 8.73
CA TYR A 102 -5.16 -3.90 9.74
C TYR A 102 -5.21 -2.47 9.21
N ALA A 103 -4.83 -2.27 7.97
CA ALA A 103 -4.93 -0.95 7.34
C ALA A 103 -6.40 -0.53 7.23
N ARG A 104 -7.29 -1.49 6.91
CA ARG A 104 -8.71 -1.21 6.78
C ARG A 104 -9.35 -0.83 8.12
N GLU A 105 -8.88 -1.41 9.22
CA GLU A 105 -9.38 -1.06 10.53
C GLU A 105 -9.09 0.40 10.89
N LYS A 106 -7.96 0.91 10.48
CA LYS A 106 -7.60 2.31 10.74
C LYS A 106 -8.32 3.27 9.82
N HIS A 107 -8.62 2.84 8.61
CA HIS A 107 -9.25 3.71 7.60
C HIS A 107 -10.37 2.96 6.90
N PRO A 108 -11.49 2.76 7.58
CA PRO A 108 -12.59 1.97 7.01
C PRO A 108 -13.22 2.61 5.78
N GLY A 109 -13.17 3.94 5.68
CA GLY A 109 -13.63 4.61 4.47
C GLY A 109 -15.13 4.71 4.29
N LEU A 110 -15.91 3.93 4.96
CA LEU A 110 -17.37 3.94 4.79
C LEU A 110 -18.07 3.98 6.12
#